data_bf5c59de4b108dabb9be6e4868718557
#
_entry.id   bf5c59de4b108dabb9be6e4868718557
#
_cell.length_a   1.000
_cell.length_b   1.000
_cell.length_c   1.000
_cell.angle_alpha   90.00
_cell.angle_beta   90.00
_cell.angle_gamma   90.00
#
_symmetry.space_group_name_H-M   'P 1'
#
loop_
_entity.id
_entity.type
_entity.pdbx_description
1 polymer ?
#
loop_
_entity_poly.entity_id
_entity_poly.type
_entity_poly.pdbx_seq_one_letter_code
_entity_poly.pdbx_strand_id
1 'polypeptide(L)'
;APSKSKHVNKAELEYIEQDQNEAGAGPKTEEKDEKKMRFWQCFSYKQTWAFVFGKFTTDGVWWFFLFWTPSYLNSQFGIKTSDPLGMGLIFTLYAITMLSIYGGKLPTIFINKTGMNPYAARMKAMLIFAFFPLVVLLAQPLGTFSPWFPVILIGIGGAAHQSWSANIFSTVGDMFPRTAIASITGIGGMAGGIGSMILQKVAGNLFVYASGTTMVDGKE
;
A
#
# COMPACT_ATOMS: atom_id res chain seq x y z
N ALA A 1 8.18 -15.06 24.77
CA ALA A 1 8.95 -15.93 23.88
C ALA A 1 8.02 -17.05 23.40
N PRO A 2 8.11 -17.52 22.12
CA PRO A 2 7.28 -18.58 21.59
C PRO A 2 7.32 -19.85 22.44
N SER A 3 8.50 -20.18 23.00
CA SER A 3 8.70 -21.30 23.91
C SER A 3 7.89 -21.26 25.22
N LYS A 4 7.32 -20.10 25.59
CA LYS A 4 6.47 -19.92 26.77
C LYS A 4 4.98 -19.85 26.42
N SER A 5 4.60 -19.94 25.15
CA SER A 5 3.21 -19.88 24.70
C SER A 5 2.57 -21.26 24.77
N LYS A 6 1.39 -21.35 25.40
CA LYS A 6 0.60 -22.59 25.46
C LYS A 6 -0.06 -22.96 24.11
N HIS A 7 -0.03 -22.06 23.13
CA HIS A 7 -0.68 -22.19 21.83
C HIS A 7 0.29 -22.64 20.72
N VAL A 8 1.59 -22.70 21.01
CA VAL A 8 2.62 -23.12 20.05
C VAL A 8 2.89 -24.61 20.26
N ASN A 9 2.73 -25.42 19.23
CA ASN A 9 3.07 -26.84 19.26
C ASN A 9 4.58 -27.06 19.05
N LYS A 10 5.06 -28.28 19.36
CA LYS A 10 6.50 -28.59 19.26
C LYS A 10 7.05 -28.43 17.85
N ALA A 11 6.32 -28.82 16.82
CA ALA A 11 6.75 -28.69 15.43
C ALA A 11 6.84 -27.22 14.97
N GLU A 12 5.92 -26.40 15.44
CA GLU A 12 5.91 -24.96 15.19
C GLU A 12 7.05 -24.25 15.92
N LEU A 13 7.34 -24.68 17.16
CA LEU A 13 8.48 -24.16 17.91
C LEU A 13 9.80 -24.51 17.23
N GLU A 14 9.94 -25.76 16.78
CA GLU A 14 11.12 -26.24 16.05
C GLU A 14 11.31 -25.49 14.73
N TYR A 15 10.23 -25.20 14.00
CA TYR A 15 10.25 -24.38 12.79
C TYR A 15 10.72 -22.93 13.07
N ILE A 16 10.19 -22.31 14.15
CA ILE A 16 10.60 -20.96 14.58
C ILE A 16 12.07 -20.93 15.04
N GLU A 17 12.55 -22.01 15.69
CA GLU A 17 13.92 -22.12 16.16
C GLU A 17 14.91 -22.49 15.02
N GLN A 18 14.46 -23.18 13.96
CA GLN A 18 15.25 -23.42 12.76
C GLN A 18 15.68 -22.10 12.12
N ASP A 19 14.79 -21.15 11.97
CA ASP A 19 15.11 -19.81 11.45
C ASP A 19 16.18 -19.09 12.29
N GLN A 20 16.22 -19.33 13.60
CA GLN A 20 17.24 -18.79 14.49
C GLN A 20 18.57 -19.55 14.35
N ASN A 21 18.50 -20.86 14.09
CA ASN A 21 19.69 -21.71 13.91
C ASN A 21 20.30 -21.55 12.52
N GLU A 22 19.50 -21.34 11.46
CA GLU A 22 19.99 -21.04 10.12
C GLU A 22 20.62 -19.63 10.04
N ALA A 23 20.10 -18.67 10.79
CA ALA A 23 20.75 -17.37 10.98
C ALA A 23 22.08 -17.49 11.77
N GLY A 24 22.29 -18.61 12.50
CA GLY A 24 23.53 -18.95 13.22
C GLY A 24 24.46 -19.90 12.48
N ALA A 25 24.05 -20.50 11.34
CA ALA A 25 24.83 -21.47 10.57
C ALA A 25 25.75 -20.86 9.49
N GLY A 26 25.76 -19.53 9.35
CA GLY A 26 26.88 -18.83 8.70
C GLY A 26 28.15 -18.99 9.55
N PRO A 27 29.38 -18.93 8.95
CA PRO A 27 30.59 -19.03 9.73
C PRO A 27 30.49 -18.06 10.89
N LYS A 28 30.71 -18.56 12.12
CA LYS A 28 30.75 -17.77 13.36
C LYS A 28 31.76 -16.63 13.22
N THR A 29 31.45 -15.65 12.46
CA THR A 29 31.95 -14.31 12.66
C THR A 29 31.23 -13.84 13.92
N GLU A 30 31.99 -13.66 14.98
CA GLU A 30 31.67 -13.19 16.32
C GLU A 30 30.34 -12.43 16.28
N GLU A 31 29.42 -12.72 17.23
CA GLU A 31 28.30 -11.85 17.58
C GLU A 31 28.86 -10.43 17.80
N LYS A 32 29.20 -9.76 16.73
CA LYS A 32 29.21 -8.31 16.74
C LYS A 32 27.74 -7.97 17.00
N ASP A 33 27.46 -7.56 18.25
CA ASP A 33 26.28 -6.78 18.59
C ASP A 33 25.84 -6.05 17.31
N GLU A 34 24.77 -6.50 16.64
CA GLU A 34 24.23 -5.78 15.49
C GLU A 34 23.85 -4.43 16.03
N LYS A 35 24.78 -3.49 15.92
CA LYS A 35 24.74 -2.18 16.51
C LYS A 35 23.44 -1.57 16.04
N LYS A 36 22.45 -1.50 16.94
CA LYS A 36 21.13 -0.94 16.65
C LYS A 36 21.32 0.34 15.86
N MET A 37 20.86 0.34 14.63
CA MET A 37 20.97 1.51 13.76
C MET A 37 20.22 2.67 14.44
N ARG A 38 20.90 3.79 14.68
CA ARG A 38 20.28 4.97 15.25
C ARG A 38 19.26 5.53 14.25
N PHE A 39 18.12 6.01 14.74
CA PHE A 39 17.04 6.58 13.93
C PHE A 39 17.54 7.56 12.87
N TRP A 40 18.42 8.48 13.23
CA TRP A 40 18.99 9.46 12.30
C TRP A 40 19.90 8.86 11.23
N GLN A 41 20.51 7.71 11.49
CA GLN A 41 21.34 7.01 10.50
C GLN A 41 20.49 6.44 9.35
N CYS A 42 19.19 6.16 9.59
CA CYS A 42 18.29 5.70 8.55
C CYS A 42 18.20 6.71 7.38
N PHE A 43 18.34 8.00 7.65
CA PHE A 43 18.27 9.06 6.64
C PHE A 43 19.54 9.18 5.77
N SER A 44 20.64 8.53 6.15
CA SER A 44 21.88 8.51 5.38
C SER A 44 21.82 7.59 4.17
N TYR A 45 20.84 6.71 4.09
CA TYR A 45 20.70 5.73 3.02
C TYR A 45 19.82 6.27 1.89
N LYS A 46 20.32 6.21 0.66
CA LYS A 46 19.54 6.61 -0.54
C LYS A 46 18.25 5.77 -0.70
N GLN A 47 18.30 4.50 -0.30
CA GLN A 47 17.16 3.58 -0.34
C GLN A 47 16.02 4.05 0.58
N THR A 48 16.35 4.63 1.74
CA THR A 48 15.34 5.22 2.63
C THR A 48 14.59 6.35 1.94
N TRP A 49 15.31 7.25 1.27
CA TRP A 49 14.68 8.35 0.54
C TRP A 49 13.84 7.87 -0.65
N ALA A 50 14.29 6.83 -1.36
CA ALA A 50 13.48 6.23 -2.42
C ALA A 50 12.17 5.64 -1.87
N PHE A 51 12.24 4.95 -0.72
CA PHE A 51 11.06 4.44 -0.03
C PHE A 51 10.14 5.56 0.47
N VAL A 52 10.70 6.57 1.12
CA VAL A 52 9.99 7.78 1.61
C VAL A 52 9.25 8.47 0.47
N PHE A 53 9.93 8.72 -0.65
CA PHE A 53 9.33 9.36 -1.81
C PHE A 53 8.23 8.50 -2.44
N GLY A 54 8.47 7.21 -2.57
CA GLY A 54 7.45 6.26 -3.05
C GLY A 54 6.20 6.29 -2.19
N LYS A 55 6.33 6.22 -0.87
CA LYS A 55 5.19 6.28 0.06
C LYS A 55 4.49 7.64 0.03
N PHE A 56 5.26 8.72 0.04
CA PHE A 56 4.74 10.10 0.00
C PHE A 56 3.82 10.33 -1.22
N THR A 57 4.23 9.83 -2.39
CA THR A 57 3.48 10.07 -3.63
C THR A 57 2.31 9.11 -3.83
N THR A 58 2.37 7.89 -3.30
CA THR A 58 1.40 6.85 -3.63
C THR A 58 0.31 6.64 -2.59
N ASP A 59 0.58 6.81 -1.30
CA ASP A 59 -0.42 6.52 -0.25
C ASP A 59 -1.66 7.41 -0.35
N GLY A 60 -1.50 8.64 -0.83
CA GLY A 60 -2.61 9.56 -1.08
C GLY A 60 -3.65 9.02 -2.07
N VAL A 61 -3.25 8.19 -3.03
CA VAL A 61 -4.14 7.60 -4.04
C VAL A 61 -5.19 6.70 -3.39
N TRP A 62 -4.77 5.85 -2.45
CA TRP A 62 -5.70 4.99 -1.73
C TRP A 62 -6.71 5.79 -0.93
N TRP A 63 -6.23 6.74 -0.14
CA TRP A 63 -7.10 7.60 0.67
C TRP A 63 -8.01 8.46 -0.19
N PHE A 64 -7.55 8.89 -1.38
CA PHE A 64 -8.38 9.58 -2.35
C PHE A 64 -9.54 8.68 -2.80
N PHE A 65 -9.28 7.47 -3.25
CA PHE A 65 -10.34 6.55 -3.64
C PHE A 65 -11.33 6.27 -2.51
N LEU A 66 -10.82 6.11 -1.29
CA LEU A 66 -11.64 5.78 -0.13
C LEU A 66 -12.60 6.92 0.24
N PHE A 67 -12.10 8.15 0.31
CA PHE A 67 -12.89 9.28 0.81
C PHE A 67 -13.73 9.96 -0.27
N TRP A 68 -13.25 10.00 -1.51
CA TRP A 68 -13.93 10.75 -2.56
C TRP A 68 -14.91 9.92 -3.38
N THR A 69 -14.81 8.57 -3.39
CA THR A 69 -15.78 7.74 -4.13
C THR A 69 -17.23 7.93 -3.66
N PRO A 70 -17.54 7.98 -2.34
CA PRO A 70 -18.88 8.26 -1.88
C PRO A 70 -19.42 9.63 -2.36
N SER A 71 -18.57 10.66 -2.28
CA SER A 71 -18.92 12.01 -2.75
C SER A 71 -19.13 12.02 -4.27
N TYR A 72 -18.28 11.33 -5.01
CA TYR A 72 -18.42 11.17 -6.46
C TYR A 72 -19.74 10.50 -6.85
N LEU A 73 -20.12 9.40 -6.19
CA LEU A 73 -21.38 8.70 -6.43
C LEU A 73 -22.59 9.61 -6.16
N ASN A 74 -22.53 10.40 -5.11
CA ASN A 74 -23.60 11.32 -4.79
C ASN A 74 -23.68 12.49 -5.79
N SER A 75 -22.54 13.10 -6.14
CA SER A 75 -22.53 14.26 -7.04
C SER A 75 -22.85 13.91 -8.49
N GLN A 76 -22.41 12.76 -8.99
CA GLN A 76 -22.59 12.37 -10.40
C GLN A 76 -23.86 11.57 -10.65
N PHE A 77 -24.34 10.80 -9.68
CA PHE A 77 -25.46 9.87 -9.87
C PHE A 77 -26.61 10.10 -8.86
N GLY A 78 -26.46 11.02 -7.90
CA GLY A 78 -27.45 11.23 -6.84
C GLY A 78 -27.57 10.05 -5.87
N ILE A 79 -26.61 9.10 -5.89
CA ILE A 79 -26.65 7.87 -5.09
C ILE A 79 -25.99 8.15 -3.74
N LYS A 80 -26.77 8.03 -2.67
CA LYS A 80 -26.25 8.14 -1.30
C LYS A 80 -25.71 6.79 -0.84
N THR A 81 -24.66 6.81 -0.02
CA THR A 81 -24.08 5.58 0.56
C THR A 81 -25.03 4.86 1.51
N SER A 82 -26.07 5.53 2.01
CA SER A 82 -27.15 4.93 2.81
C SER A 82 -28.18 4.15 2.00
N ASP A 83 -28.22 4.37 0.69
CA ASP A 83 -29.18 3.70 -0.19
C ASP A 83 -28.72 2.26 -0.47
N PRO A 84 -29.63 1.29 -0.67
CA PRO A 84 -29.28 -0.08 -0.97
C PRO A 84 -28.31 -0.23 -2.15
N LEU A 85 -28.52 0.57 -3.21
CA LEU A 85 -27.63 0.60 -4.37
C LEU A 85 -26.25 1.16 -3.99
N GLY A 86 -26.20 2.25 -3.22
CA GLY A 86 -24.95 2.86 -2.76
C GLY A 86 -24.14 1.92 -1.88
N MET A 87 -24.81 1.20 -0.97
CA MET A 87 -24.16 0.15 -0.16
C MET A 87 -23.59 -0.97 -1.03
N GLY A 88 -24.33 -1.42 -2.04
CA GLY A 88 -23.88 -2.45 -2.98
C GLY A 88 -22.66 -2.01 -3.79
N LEU A 89 -22.64 -0.76 -4.26
CA LEU A 89 -21.53 -0.19 -5.00
C LEU A 89 -20.25 -0.10 -4.12
N ILE A 90 -20.38 0.42 -2.91
CA ILE A 90 -19.26 0.51 -1.96
C ILE A 90 -18.77 -0.87 -1.54
N PHE A 91 -19.68 -1.82 -1.26
CA PHE A 91 -19.31 -3.21 -0.99
C PHE A 91 -18.51 -3.82 -2.15
N THR A 92 -18.96 -3.61 -3.39
CA THR A 92 -18.28 -4.12 -4.59
C THR A 92 -16.88 -3.52 -4.75
N LEU A 93 -16.71 -2.22 -4.49
CA LEU A 93 -15.41 -1.56 -4.50
C LEU A 93 -14.44 -2.26 -3.54
N TYR A 94 -14.85 -2.48 -2.29
CA TYR A 94 -14.00 -3.14 -1.31
C TYR A 94 -13.75 -4.61 -1.64
N ALA A 95 -14.76 -5.33 -2.14
CA ALA A 95 -14.63 -6.72 -2.56
C ALA A 95 -13.58 -6.88 -3.68
N ILE A 96 -13.60 -5.97 -4.67
CA ILE A 96 -12.57 -5.95 -5.73
C ILE A 96 -11.20 -5.60 -5.15
N THR A 97 -11.12 -4.65 -4.24
CA THR A 97 -9.86 -4.25 -3.59
C THR A 97 -9.22 -5.41 -2.82
N MET A 98 -10.01 -6.35 -2.27
CA MET A 98 -9.48 -7.56 -1.62
C MET A 98 -8.69 -8.46 -2.57
N LEU A 99 -8.83 -8.33 -3.90
CA LEU A 99 -7.99 -9.04 -4.87
C LEU A 99 -6.50 -8.70 -4.74
N SER A 100 -6.16 -7.61 -4.06
CA SER A 100 -4.79 -7.25 -3.70
C SER A 100 -4.04 -8.34 -2.93
N ILE A 101 -4.75 -9.25 -2.26
CA ILE A 101 -4.17 -10.42 -1.57
C ILE A 101 -3.32 -11.25 -2.56
N TYR A 102 -3.73 -11.33 -3.82
CA TYR A 102 -2.97 -12.02 -4.86
C TYR A 102 -1.76 -11.23 -5.35
N GLY A 103 -1.73 -9.94 -5.11
CA GLY A 103 -0.62 -9.06 -5.52
C GLY A 103 0.71 -9.41 -4.87
N GLY A 104 0.69 -9.91 -3.64
CA GLY A 104 1.88 -10.42 -2.95
C GLY A 104 2.45 -11.71 -3.56
N LYS A 105 1.64 -12.47 -4.32
CA LYS A 105 2.08 -13.70 -4.98
C LYS A 105 2.84 -13.46 -6.30
N LEU A 106 2.67 -12.31 -6.92
CA LEU A 106 3.27 -12.02 -8.23
C LEU A 106 4.81 -12.08 -8.21
N PRO A 107 5.52 -11.49 -7.23
CA PRO A 107 6.96 -11.65 -7.14
C PRO A 107 7.39 -13.12 -6.98
N THR A 108 6.67 -13.89 -6.16
CA THR A 108 6.95 -15.31 -5.96
C THR A 108 6.83 -16.10 -7.27
N ILE A 109 5.83 -15.76 -8.11
CA ILE A 109 5.68 -16.38 -9.44
C ILE A 109 6.89 -16.06 -10.33
N PHE A 110 7.40 -14.82 -10.30
CA PHE A 110 8.59 -14.44 -11.06
C PHE A 110 9.84 -15.18 -10.55
N ILE A 111 10.03 -15.25 -9.24
CA ILE A 111 11.15 -15.98 -8.64
C ILE A 111 11.11 -17.45 -9.07
N ASN A 112 9.98 -18.12 -8.93
CA ASN A 112 9.84 -19.55 -9.21
C ASN A 112 9.95 -19.88 -10.70
N LYS A 113 9.44 -19.01 -11.60
CA LYS A 113 9.45 -19.27 -13.05
C LYS A 113 10.72 -18.83 -13.75
N THR A 114 11.37 -17.78 -13.28
CA THR A 114 12.49 -17.16 -13.99
C THR A 114 13.81 -17.14 -13.19
N GLY A 115 13.80 -17.61 -11.94
CA GLY A 115 14.99 -17.56 -11.07
C GLY A 115 15.42 -16.13 -10.69
N MET A 116 14.51 -15.15 -10.79
CA MET A 116 14.84 -13.75 -10.49
C MET A 116 15.20 -13.54 -9.02
N ASN A 117 16.12 -12.61 -8.79
CA ASN A 117 16.39 -12.11 -7.44
C ASN A 117 15.11 -11.54 -6.81
N PRO A 118 14.83 -11.76 -5.51
CA PRO A 118 13.61 -11.28 -4.83
C PRO A 118 13.36 -9.78 -4.99
N TYR A 119 14.39 -8.95 -4.85
CA TYR A 119 14.28 -7.50 -5.06
C TYR A 119 13.83 -7.15 -6.49
N ALA A 120 14.47 -7.75 -7.50
CA ALA A 120 14.12 -7.50 -8.90
C ALA A 120 12.70 -7.98 -9.23
N ALA A 121 12.26 -9.10 -8.67
CA ALA A 121 10.92 -9.63 -8.84
C ALA A 121 9.86 -8.69 -8.23
N ARG A 122 10.13 -8.11 -7.04
CA ARG A 122 9.23 -7.11 -6.43
C ARG A 122 9.19 -5.81 -7.25
N MET A 123 10.33 -5.31 -7.71
CA MET A 123 10.38 -4.11 -8.57
C MET A 123 9.57 -4.31 -9.84
N LYS A 124 9.69 -5.48 -10.49
CA LYS A 124 8.91 -5.82 -11.67
C LYS A 124 7.40 -5.92 -11.38
N ALA A 125 7.01 -6.54 -10.27
CA ALA A 125 5.62 -6.61 -9.84
C ALA A 125 5.04 -5.21 -9.57
N MET A 126 5.79 -4.37 -8.86
CA MET A 126 5.39 -2.99 -8.56
C MET A 126 5.23 -2.16 -9.84
N LEU A 127 6.13 -2.33 -10.83
CA LEU A 127 5.99 -1.67 -12.12
C LEU A 127 4.69 -2.07 -12.82
N ILE A 128 4.35 -3.36 -12.84
CA ILE A 128 3.09 -3.83 -13.41
C ILE A 128 1.90 -3.21 -12.70
N PHE A 129 1.87 -3.23 -11.36
CA PHE A 129 0.77 -2.65 -10.59
C PHE A 129 0.65 -1.14 -10.76
N ALA A 130 1.74 -0.42 -11.04
CA ALA A 130 1.71 1.02 -11.27
C ALA A 130 0.92 1.45 -12.51
N PHE A 131 0.72 0.56 -13.49
CA PHE A 131 -0.08 0.85 -14.68
C PHE A 131 -1.59 0.69 -14.47
N PHE A 132 -2.02 -0.13 -13.53
CA PHE A 132 -3.45 -0.39 -13.32
C PHE A 132 -4.28 0.83 -12.87
N PRO A 133 -3.79 1.74 -12.03
CA PRO A 133 -4.55 2.95 -11.70
C PRO A 133 -4.90 3.82 -12.91
N LEU A 134 -4.17 3.68 -14.03
CA LEU A 134 -4.50 4.41 -15.27
C LEU A 134 -5.88 4.02 -15.83
N VAL A 135 -6.39 2.83 -15.52
CA VAL A 135 -7.75 2.44 -15.96
C VAL A 135 -8.84 3.31 -15.32
N VAL A 136 -8.53 3.95 -14.17
CA VAL A 136 -9.46 4.85 -13.49
C VAL A 136 -9.75 6.11 -14.32
N LEU A 137 -8.88 6.48 -15.26
CA LEU A 137 -9.14 7.57 -16.20
C LEU A 137 -10.37 7.32 -17.07
N LEU A 138 -10.75 6.05 -17.27
CA LEU A 138 -11.95 5.65 -17.97
C LEU A 138 -13.23 5.69 -17.10
N ALA A 139 -13.10 5.95 -15.81
CA ALA A 139 -14.23 5.94 -14.88
C ALA A 139 -15.27 7.00 -15.26
N GLN A 140 -14.85 8.23 -15.58
CA GLN A 140 -15.76 9.30 -15.93
C GLN A 140 -16.50 9.04 -17.26
N PRO A 141 -15.83 8.71 -18.39
CA PRO A 141 -16.54 8.43 -19.65
C PRO A 141 -17.43 7.20 -19.56
N LEU A 142 -17.02 6.14 -18.87
CA LEU A 142 -17.84 4.94 -18.73
C LEU A 142 -18.95 5.10 -17.68
N GLY A 143 -18.80 6.04 -16.77
CA GLY A 143 -19.83 6.39 -15.79
C GLY A 143 -21.14 6.88 -16.42
N THR A 144 -21.09 7.43 -17.64
CA THR A 144 -22.30 7.83 -18.38
C THR A 144 -23.24 6.67 -18.68
N PHE A 145 -22.72 5.44 -18.76
CA PHE A 145 -23.51 4.24 -19.01
C PHE A 145 -24.08 3.63 -17.72
N SER A 146 -23.30 3.58 -16.65
CA SER A 146 -23.75 3.01 -15.37
C SER A 146 -22.78 3.35 -14.24
N PRO A 147 -23.26 3.56 -12.99
CA PRO A 147 -22.44 3.81 -11.82
C PRO A 147 -21.53 2.62 -11.44
N TRP A 148 -21.81 1.42 -11.95
CA TRP A 148 -20.99 0.24 -11.70
C TRP A 148 -19.60 0.32 -12.36
N PHE A 149 -19.49 0.93 -13.54
CA PHE A 149 -18.20 1.03 -14.25
C PHE A 149 -17.16 1.83 -13.44
N PRO A 150 -17.44 3.05 -12.98
CA PRO A 150 -16.49 3.78 -12.14
C PRO A 150 -16.07 3.00 -10.91
N VAL A 151 -17.02 2.37 -10.22
CA VAL A 151 -16.76 1.61 -8.99
C VAL A 151 -15.84 0.42 -9.24
N ILE A 152 -16.07 -0.33 -10.31
CA ILE A 152 -15.22 -1.46 -10.71
C ILE A 152 -13.81 -0.97 -11.06
N LEU A 153 -13.69 0.10 -11.86
CA LEU A 153 -12.40 0.65 -12.27
C LEU A 153 -11.61 1.21 -11.08
N ILE A 154 -12.27 1.94 -10.18
CA ILE A 154 -11.66 2.43 -8.93
C ILE A 154 -11.25 1.25 -8.04
N GLY A 155 -12.08 0.22 -7.94
CA GLY A 155 -11.76 -1.01 -7.21
C GLY A 155 -10.50 -1.72 -7.74
N ILE A 156 -10.37 -1.82 -9.08
CA ILE A 156 -9.18 -2.37 -9.74
C ILE A 156 -7.94 -1.52 -9.45
N GLY A 157 -8.06 -0.18 -9.58
CA GLY A 157 -6.98 0.75 -9.24
C GLY A 157 -6.59 0.64 -7.78
N GLY A 158 -7.56 0.52 -6.87
CA GLY A 158 -7.34 0.31 -5.43
C GLY A 158 -6.66 -1.02 -5.12
N ALA A 159 -7.08 -2.12 -5.77
CA ALA A 159 -6.44 -3.44 -5.62
C ALA A 159 -4.99 -3.41 -6.06
N ALA A 160 -4.70 -2.77 -7.18
CA ALA A 160 -3.34 -2.62 -7.69
C ALA A 160 -2.48 -1.76 -6.77
N HIS A 161 -3.02 -0.64 -6.26
CA HIS A 161 -2.32 0.19 -5.29
C HIS A 161 -1.98 -0.60 -4.01
N GLN A 162 -2.91 -1.35 -3.45
CA GLN A 162 -2.65 -2.17 -2.25
C GLN A 162 -1.63 -3.26 -2.52
N SER A 163 -1.66 -3.89 -3.71
CA SER A 163 -0.65 -4.84 -4.16
C SER A 163 0.74 -4.20 -4.26
N TRP A 164 0.81 -2.99 -4.80
CA TRP A 164 2.03 -2.20 -4.88
C TRP A 164 2.54 -1.86 -3.48
N SER A 165 1.66 -1.38 -2.60
CA SER A 165 2.00 -1.02 -1.22
C SER A 165 2.55 -2.20 -0.42
N ALA A 166 1.96 -3.39 -0.53
CA ALA A 166 2.46 -4.60 0.12
C ALA A 166 3.89 -4.95 -0.34
N ASN A 167 4.17 -4.79 -1.63
CA ASN A 167 5.48 -5.07 -2.20
C ASN A 167 6.55 -4.06 -1.76
N ILE A 168 6.23 -2.76 -1.70
CA ILE A 168 7.20 -1.74 -1.28
C ILE A 168 7.57 -1.90 0.20
N PHE A 169 6.62 -2.25 1.07
CA PHE A 169 6.93 -2.57 2.47
C PHE A 169 7.82 -3.80 2.60
N SER A 170 7.55 -4.85 1.82
CA SER A 170 8.40 -6.06 1.81
C SER A 170 9.81 -5.77 1.30
N THR A 171 9.98 -4.82 0.38
CA THR A 171 11.29 -4.41 -0.15
C THR A 171 12.19 -3.81 0.93
N VAL A 172 11.62 -3.17 1.96
CA VAL A 172 12.40 -2.68 3.12
C VAL A 172 13.11 -3.84 3.81
N GLY A 173 12.44 -4.99 3.97
CA GLY A 173 13.04 -6.20 4.54
C GLY A 173 14.18 -6.79 3.68
N ASP A 174 14.09 -6.61 2.36
CA ASP A 174 15.12 -7.10 1.43
C ASP A 174 16.38 -6.19 1.41
N MET A 175 16.22 -4.90 1.75
CA MET A 175 17.29 -3.89 1.62
C MET A 175 18.00 -3.52 2.92
N PHE A 176 17.36 -3.73 4.06
CA PHE A 176 17.85 -3.22 5.34
C PHE A 176 18.01 -4.31 6.39
N PRO A 177 18.97 -4.14 7.33
CA PRO A 177 19.12 -5.06 8.45
C PRO A 177 17.86 -5.06 9.34
N ARG A 178 17.59 -6.20 9.98
CA ARG A 178 16.39 -6.41 10.81
C ARG A 178 16.19 -5.30 11.86
N THR A 179 17.27 -4.78 12.42
CA THR A 179 17.26 -3.71 13.45
C THR A 179 16.78 -2.35 12.93
N ALA A 180 16.81 -2.12 11.61
CA ALA A 180 16.41 -0.85 10.97
C ALA A 180 15.01 -0.89 10.35
N ILE A 181 14.46 -2.08 10.07
CA ILE A 181 13.20 -2.26 9.31
C ILE A 181 12.05 -1.46 9.95
N ALA A 182 11.86 -1.58 11.26
CA ALA A 182 10.77 -0.88 11.96
C ALA A 182 10.89 0.65 11.86
N SER A 183 12.11 1.17 12.03
CA SER A 183 12.36 2.62 11.94
C SER A 183 12.11 3.15 10.54
N ILE A 184 12.61 2.46 9.51
CA ILE A 184 12.44 2.86 8.10
C ILE A 184 10.98 2.75 7.67
N THR A 185 10.29 1.68 8.07
CA THR A 185 8.86 1.52 7.83
C THR A 185 8.04 2.65 8.47
N GLY A 186 8.39 3.04 9.71
CA GLY A 186 7.76 4.17 10.40
C GLY A 186 7.98 5.50 9.69
N ILE A 187 9.22 5.77 9.23
CA ILE A 187 9.56 6.98 8.46
C ILE A 187 8.74 7.04 7.16
N GLY A 188 8.68 5.93 6.43
CA GLY A 188 7.89 5.87 5.19
C GLY A 188 6.39 6.02 5.43
N GLY A 189 5.86 5.40 6.48
CA GLY A 189 4.45 5.55 6.88
C GLY A 189 4.09 7.00 7.23
N MET A 190 4.96 7.70 7.97
CA MET A 190 4.81 9.12 8.26
C MET A 190 4.82 9.97 6.98
N ALA A 191 5.76 9.71 6.08
CA ALA A 191 5.83 10.40 4.80
C ALA A 191 4.57 10.18 3.95
N GLY A 192 4.06 8.94 3.89
CA GLY A 192 2.81 8.61 3.22
C GLY A 192 1.61 9.35 3.81
N GLY A 193 1.53 9.46 5.13
CA GLY A 193 0.49 10.25 5.81
C GLY A 193 0.53 11.73 5.45
N ILE A 194 1.71 12.33 5.44
CA ILE A 194 1.90 13.74 5.03
C ILE A 194 1.50 13.93 3.56
N GLY A 195 1.98 13.05 2.67
CA GLY A 195 1.63 13.10 1.25
C GLY A 195 0.12 12.97 1.02
N SER A 196 -0.52 12.07 1.75
CA SER A 196 -1.98 11.88 1.71
C SER A 196 -2.74 13.13 2.16
N MET A 197 -2.31 13.76 3.25
CA MET A 197 -2.91 14.99 3.74
C MET A 197 -2.84 16.12 2.70
N ILE A 198 -1.68 16.29 2.08
CA ILE A 198 -1.47 17.31 1.02
C ILE A 198 -2.38 17.01 -0.17
N LEU A 199 -2.40 15.75 -0.65
CA LEU A 199 -3.24 15.35 -1.78
C LEU A 199 -4.73 15.60 -1.52
N GLN A 200 -5.23 15.24 -0.33
CA GLN A 200 -6.64 15.46 0.03
C GLN A 200 -6.99 16.95 0.05
N LYS A 201 -6.12 17.78 0.60
CA LYS A 201 -6.32 19.23 0.62
C LYS A 201 -6.32 19.83 -0.79
N VAL A 202 -5.37 19.41 -1.64
CA VAL A 202 -5.32 19.86 -3.04
C VAL A 202 -6.57 19.41 -3.79
N ALA A 203 -6.97 18.15 -3.65
CA ALA A 203 -8.16 17.61 -4.29
C ALA A 203 -9.44 18.37 -3.86
N GLY A 204 -9.60 18.62 -2.57
CA GLY A 204 -10.73 19.39 -2.05
C GLY A 204 -10.79 20.80 -2.63
N ASN A 205 -9.66 21.51 -2.67
CA ASN A 205 -9.59 22.85 -3.27
C ASN A 205 -9.91 22.84 -4.77
N LEU A 206 -9.44 21.82 -5.51
CA LEU A 206 -9.75 21.67 -6.93
C LEU A 206 -11.23 21.43 -7.17
N PHE A 207 -11.89 20.62 -6.33
CA PHE A 207 -13.34 20.39 -6.44
C PHE A 207 -14.14 21.64 -6.16
N VAL A 208 -13.79 22.42 -5.12
CA VAL A 208 -14.42 23.71 -4.82
C VAL A 208 -14.26 24.68 -6.00
N TYR A 209 -13.03 24.78 -6.53
CA TYR A 209 -12.77 25.64 -7.69
C TYR A 209 -13.57 25.21 -8.93
N ALA A 210 -13.63 23.91 -9.20
CA ALA A 210 -14.38 23.38 -10.36
C ALA A 210 -15.91 23.51 -10.21
N SER A 211 -16.44 23.47 -8.98
CA SER A 211 -17.87 23.65 -8.72
C SER A 211 -18.31 25.13 -8.77
N GLY A 212 -17.39 26.08 -8.89
CA GLY A 212 -17.68 27.50 -8.84
C GLY A 212 -18.09 28.01 -7.46
N THR A 213 -18.02 27.17 -6.43
CA THR A 213 -18.35 27.53 -5.05
C THR A 213 -17.11 28.12 -4.38
N THR A 214 -17.23 29.34 -3.86
CA THR A 214 -16.15 29.92 -3.05
C THR A 214 -16.38 29.57 -1.59
N MET A 215 -15.42 28.88 -0.98
CA MET A 215 -15.42 28.64 0.46
C MET A 215 -15.17 29.96 1.19
N VAL A 216 -16.16 30.48 1.88
CA VAL A 216 -16.00 31.62 2.79
C VAL A 216 -15.96 31.06 4.21
N ASP A 217 -14.84 31.24 4.90
CA ASP A 217 -14.61 30.81 6.29
C ASP A 217 -14.90 29.31 6.58
N GLY A 218 -14.60 28.41 5.62
CA GLY A 218 -14.77 26.97 5.81
C GLY A 218 -16.23 26.49 5.81
N LYS A 219 -17.17 27.32 5.38
CA LYS A 219 -18.57 26.98 5.13
C LYS A 219 -18.91 27.21 3.65
N GLU A 220 -19.73 26.28 3.10
CA GLU A 220 -20.31 26.43 1.77
C GLU A 220 -21.29 27.61 1.72
#